data_a990d4c69ef44e29aa44ef0a84478b81
#
_entry.id   a990d4c69ef44e29aa44ef0a84478b81
#
_cell.length_a   1.000
_cell.length_b   1.000
_cell.length_c   1.000
_cell.angle_alpha   90.00
_cell.angle_beta   90.00
_cell.angle_gamma   90.00
#
_symmetry.space_group_name_H-M   'P 1'
#
loop_
_entity.id
_entity.type
_entity.pdbx_description
1 polymer ?
#
loop_
_entity_poly.entity_id
_entity_poly.type
_entity_poly.pdbx_seq_one_letter_code
_entity_poly.pdbx_strand_id
1 'polypeptide(L)'
;VRDIVKENPKTFRIFGPDETASNRLQKVFEATDRQWLEPVNKEYDEFVSPAGRVIDSQLSEHQAQGFLEGYTLTGRYGFYASYESFLRITDSMMTQHFKWLKKCKDHDWRKPVKSLNLIAASTVFQQDHNGYTHQDPGVITHLAEKSPEYVRAYLPADTNSLLAVMSKVLKTEHLINLVVASKHVRPQFYSAE
;
A
#
# COMPACT_ATOMS: atom_id res chain seq x y z
N VAL A 1 3.28 -7.11 -8.88
CA VAL A 1 3.60 -7.30 -7.45
C VAL A 1 4.32 -8.62 -7.23
N ARG A 2 3.77 -9.76 -7.69
CA ARG A 2 4.40 -11.09 -7.58
C ARG A 2 5.88 -11.07 -8.00
N ASP A 3 6.18 -10.51 -9.16
CA ASP A 3 7.54 -10.50 -9.71
C ASP A 3 8.47 -9.58 -8.91
N ILE A 4 7.95 -8.46 -8.40
CA ILE A 4 8.69 -7.57 -7.50
C ILE A 4 9.13 -8.31 -6.23
N VAL A 5 8.24 -9.12 -5.63
CA VAL A 5 8.58 -9.92 -4.45
C VAL A 5 9.67 -10.95 -4.78
N LYS A 6 9.58 -11.64 -5.94
CA LYS A 6 10.58 -12.62 -6.38
C LYS A 6 11.98 -11.98 -6.54
N GLU A 7 12.04 -10.80 -7.13
CA GLU A 7 13.28 -10.06 -7.35
C GLU A 7 13.84 -9.40 -6.08
N ASN A 8 12.97 -9.14 -5.10
CA ASN A 8 13.31 -8.40 -3.89
C ASN A 8 12.93 -9.14 -2.59
N PRO A 9 13.32 -10.40 -2.41
CA PRO A 9 12.79 -11.25 -1.34
C PRO A 9 13.17 -10.80 0.08
N LYS A 10 14.13 -9.89 0.23
CA LYS A 10 14.61 -9.40 1.53
C LYS A 10 14.24 -7.96 1.82
N THR A 11 13.92 -7.18 0.80
CA THR A 11 13.79 -5.72 0.91
C THR A 11 12.39 -5.21 0.62
N PHE A 12 11.51 -6.02 0.05
CA PHE A 12 10.14 -5.65 -0.27
C PHE A 12 9.13 -6.42 0.57
N ARG A 13 8.11 -5.73 1.07
CA ARG A 13 6.97 -6.32 1.79
C ARG A 13 5.64 -5.67 1.41
N ILE A 14 4.58 -6.42 1.60
CA ILE A 14 3.20 -5.99 1.47
C ILE A 14 2.58 -6.03 2.86
N PHE A 15 1.77 -5.02 3.14
CA PHE A 15 1.05 -4.88 4.41
C PHE A 15 -0.44 -4.72 4.13
N GLY A 16 -1.28 -5.36 4.91
CA GLY A 16 -2.72 -5.29 4.80
C GLY A 16 -3.42 -5.77 6.08
N PRO A 17 -4.67 -5.32 6.31
CA PRO A 17 -5.46 -5.73 7.46
C PRO A 17 -6.35 -6.94 7.10
N ASP A 18 -5.75 -8.09 6.82
CA ASP A 18 -6.42 -9.32 6.36
C ASP A 18 -7.22 -9.15 5.04
N GLU A 19 -6.70 -8.31 4.14
CA GLU A 19 -7.41 -7.94 2.91
C GLU A 19 -6.62 -8.22 1.62
N THR A 20 -5.56 -9.01 1.66
CA THR A 20 -4.71 -9.26 0.47
C THR A 20 -5.51 -9.81 -0.70
N ALA A 21 -6.38 -10.79 -0.47
CA ALA A 21 -7.19 -11.39 -1.52
C ALA A 21 -8.34 -10.47 -1.97
N SER A 22 -9.04 -9.82 -1.03
CA SER A 22 -10.15 -8.91 -1.34
C SER A 22 -9.68 -7.66 -2.11
N ASN A 23 -8.44 -7.23 -1.92
CA ASN A 23 -7.79 -6.16 -2.69
C ASN A 23 -7.17 -6.63 -4.01
N ARG A 24 -7.49 -7.84 -4.46
CA ARG A 24 -7.05 -8.43 -5.76
C ARG A 24 -5.53 -8.66 -5.84
N LEU A 25 -4.87 -8.87 -4.71
CA LEU A 25 -3.42 -9.10 -4.65
C LEU A 25 -3.05 -10.58 -4.45
N GLN A 26 -4.02 -11.49 -4.42
CA GLN A 26 -3.84 -12.93 -4.10
C GLN A 26 -2.77 -13.63 -4.96
N LYS A 27 -2.50 -13.16 -6.18
CA LYS A 27 -1.42 -13.72 -7.01
C LYS A 27 -0.02 -13.56 -6.42
N VAL A 28 0.14 -12.75 -5.38
CA VAL A 28 1.41 -12.65 -4.67
C VAL A 28 1.78 -13.97 -3.99
N PHE A 29 0.79 -14.77 -3.59
CA PHE A 29 0.99 -16.09 -2.97
C PHE A 29 1.58 -17.15 -3.89
N GLU A 30 1.71 -16.87 -5.20
CA GLU A 30 2.54 -17.68 -6.11
C GLU A 30 4.06 -17.44 -5.90
N ALA A 31 4.44 -16.44 -5.14
CA ALA A 31 5.84 -16.03 -4.94
C ALA A 31 6.28 -16.01 -3.48
N THR A 32 5.36 -15.90 -2.55
CA THR A 32 5.63 -15.80 -1.11
C THR A 32 4.38 -16.16 -0.31
N ASP A 33 4.55 -16.28 0.99
CA ASP A 33 3.46 -16.52 1.95
C ASP A 33 3.19 -15.28 2.81
N ARG A 34 2.13 -15.37 3.63
CA ARG A 34 1.98 -14.51 4.81
C ARG A 34 3.08 -14.84 5.82
N GLN A 35 3.60 -13.82 6.48
CA GLN A 35 4.51 -14.06 7.59
C GLN A 35 3.71 -14.60 8.79
N TRP A 36 4.12 -15.79 9.25
CA TRP A 36 3.48 -16.49 10.34
C TRP A 36 4.54 -17.11 11.25
N LEU A 37 4.51 -16.75 12.53
CA LEU A 37 5.52 -17.18 13.50
C LEU A 37 5.00 -18.24 14.48
N GLU A 38 3.70 -18.49 14.47
CA GLU A 38 3.05 -19.50 15.29
C GLU A 38 3.07 -20.90 14.61
N PRO A 39 2.80 -21.97 15.35
CA PRO A 39 2.62 -23.28 14.75
C PRO A 39 1.58 -23.31 13.65
N VAL A 40 1.90 -23.91 12.52
CA VAL A 40 1.02 -24.00 11.36
C VAL A 40 0.05 -25.17 11.53
N ASN A 41 -1.24 -24.91 11.47
CA ASN A 41 -2.27 -25.93 11.34
C ASN A 41 -2.59 -26.15 9.86
N LYS A 42 -2.07 -27.23 9.29
CA LYS A 42 -2.21 -27.52 7.84
C LYS A 42 -3.64 -27.74 7.36
N GLU A 43 -4.61 -27.89 8.26
CA GLU A 43 -6.01 -28.04 7.92
C GLU A 43 -6.68 -26.69 7.60
N TYR A 44 -6.19 -25.61 8.24
CA TYR A 44 -6.82 -24.28 8.15
C TYR A 44 -5.90 -23.17 7.66
N ASP A 45 -4.58 -23.35 7.84
CA ASP A 45 -3.62 -22.29 7.52
C ASP A 45 -3.06 -22.48 6.10
N GLU A 46 -3.44 -21.56 5.22
CA GLU A 46 -2.96 -21.54 3.83
C GLU A 46 -2.00 -20.37 3.59
N PHE A 47 -0.98 -20.61 2.77
CA PHE A 47 0.01 -19.60 2.37
C PHE A 47 0.66 -18.89 3.55
N VAL A 48 1.14 -19.65 4.53
CA VAL A 48 1.79 -19.12 5.73
C VAL A 48 3.18 -19.69 5.92
N SER A 49 4.15 -18.84 6.27
CA SER A 49 5.51 -19.27 6.63
C SER A 49 6.24 -18.19 7.44
N PRO A 50 7.25 -18.53 8.24
CA PRO A 50 8.06 -17.56 8.98
C PRO A 50 8.78 -16.55 8.08
N ALA A 51 9.10 -16.95 6.84
CA ALA A 51 9.81 -16.12 5.86
C ALA A 51 8.87 -15.33 4.93
N GLY A 52 7.57 -15.43 5.11
CA GLY A 52 6.56 -14.76 4.29
C GLY A 52 6.78 -13.25 4.16
N ARG A 53 6.48 -12.70 2.99
CA ARG A 53 6.69 -11.28 2.70
C ARG A 53 5.40 -10.47 2.75
N VAL A 54 4.28 -11.09 3.01
CA VAL A 54 2.98 -10.44 3.22
C VAL A 54 2.72 -10.38 4.72
N ILE A 55 2.55 -9.19 5.25
CA ILE A 55 2.05 -8.95 6.61
C ILE A 55 0.56 -8.66 6.46
N ASP A 56 -0.21 -9.72 6.41
CA ASP A 56 -1.67 -9.68 6.31
C ASP A 56 -2.21 -9.90 7.73
N SER A 57 -2.17 -8.83 8.51
CA SER A 57 -2.47 -8.86 9.94
C SER A 57 -3.99 -8.91 10.21
N GLN A 58 -4.36 -8.95 11.46
CA GLN A 58 -5.76 -8.75 11.86
C GLN A 58 -6.35 -7.46 11.28
N LEU A 59 -7.66 -7.30 11.30
CA LEU A 59 -8.38 -6.10 10.82
C LEU A 59 -8.00 -4.86 11.63
N SER A 60 -6.84 -4.32 11.34
CA SER A 60 -6.30 -3.11 11.97
C SER A 60 -5.47 -2.31 10.96
N GLU A 61 -6.08 -1.33 10.36
CA GLU A 61 -5.48 -0.40 9.40
C GLU A 61 -4.32 0.38 10.03
N HIS A 62 -4.47 0.80 11.28
CA HIS A 62 -3.42 1.48 12.03
C HIS A 62 -2.16 0.62 12.17
N GLN A 63 -2.34 -0.67 12.49
CA GLN A 63 -1.23 -1.60 12.63
C GLN A 63 -0.53 -1.83 11.29
N ALA A 64 -1.30 -2.08 10.22
CA ALA A 64 -0.76 -2.31 8.89
C ALA A 64 0.05 -1.10 8.38
N GLN A 65 -0.47 0.11 8.53
CA GLN A 65 0.26 1.33 8.19
C GLN A 65 1.48 1.53 9.10
N GLY A 66 1.35 1.35 10.42
CA GLY A 66 2.45 1.48 11.35
C GLY A 66 3.61 0.53 11.07
N PHE A 67 3.32 -0.71 10.67
CA PHE A 67 4.33 -1.66 10.22
C PHE A 67 5.04 -1.19 8.95
N LEU A 68 4.32 -0.66 7.96
CA LEU A 68 4.96 -0.10 6.77
C LEU A 68 5.82 1.11 7.12
N GLU A 69 5.34 2.03 7.95
CA GLU A 69 6.12 3.20 8.39
C GLU A 69 7.44 2.76 9.05
N GLY A 70 7.37 1.85 10.03
CA GLY A 70 8.57 1.30 10.67
C GLY A 70 9.49 0.57 9.68
N TYR A 71 8.94 -0.15 8.71
CA TYR A 71 9.72 -0.87 7.71
C TYR A 71 10.49 0.07 6.78
N THR A 72 9.87 1.17 6.34
CA THR A 72 10.53 2.18 5.49
C THR A 72 11.70 2.87 6.19
N LEU A 73 11.66 3.04 7.51
CA LEU A 73 12.75 3.59 8.31
C LEU A 73 14.01 2.71 8.27
N THR A 74 13.88 1.43 7.96
CA THR A 74 15.02 0.51 7.82
C THR A 74 15.68 0.57 6.44
N GLY A 75 15.26 1.49 5.56
CA GLY A 75 15.72 1.59 4.17
C GLY A 75 15.06 0.58 3.22
N ARG A 76 14.15 -0.24 3.72
CA ARG A 76 13.37 -1.19 2.94
C ARG A 76 12.11 -0.54 2.41
N TYR A 77 11.43 -1.16 1.46
CA TYR A 77 10.26 -0.58 0.80
C TYR A 77 9.14 -1.59 0.62
N GLY A 78 7.95 -1.08 0.42
CA GLY A 78 6.73 -1.85 0.24
C GLY A 78 5.54 -0.95 0.05
N PHE A 79 4.37 -1.52 0.25
CA PHE A 79 3.13 -0.76 0.29
C PHE A 79 2.14 -1.36 1.29
N TYR A 80 1.22 -0.54 1.73
CA TYR A 80 0.03 -0.91 2.46
C TYR A 80 -1.18 -0.82 1.53
N ALA A 81 -1.96 -1.89 1.43
CA ALA A 81 -3.17 -1.94 0.63
C ALA A 81 -4.39 -2.14 1.53
N SER A 82 -5.40 -1.30 1.34
CA SER A 82 -6.69 -1.44 1.98
C SER A 82 -7.78 -0.86 1.09
N TYR A 83 -9.04 -1.12 1.42
CA TYR A 83 -10.16 -0.50 0.75
C TYR A 83 -10.14 1.03 0.98
N GLU A 84 -10.52 1.81 -0.02
CA GLU A 84 -10.40 3.28 0.02
C GLU A 84 -11.08 3.89 1.25
N SER A 85 -12.29 3.45 1.59
CA SER A 85 -13.02 3.98 2.74
C SER A 85 -12.31 3.70 4.07
N PHE A 86 -11.62 2.58 4.19
CA PHE A 86 -10.91 2.21 5.43
C PHE A 86 -9.59 2.95 5.59
N LEU A 87 -8.99 3.45 4.51
CA LEU A 87 -7.83 4.32 4.63
C LEU A 87 -8.11 5.61 5.40
N ARG A 88 -9.37 6.04 5.49
CA ARG A 88 -9.79 7.14 6.36
C ARG A 88 -9.46 6.89 7.84
N ILE A 89 -9.48 5.64 8.28
CA ILE A 89 -9.14 5.25 9.65
C ILE A 89 -7.72 5.71 10.02
N THR A 90 -6.80 5.75 9.05
CA THR A 90 -5.40 6.13 9.25
C THR A 90 -5.05 7.57 8.89
N ASP A 91 -6.02 8.43 8.62
CA ASP A 91 -5.79 9.84 8.26
C ASP A 91 -4.88 10.60 9.22
N SER A 92 -5.06 10.39 10.52
CA SER A 92 -4.24 11.04 11.53
C SER A 92 -2.78 10.57 11.48
N MET A 93 -2.55 9.28 11.21
CA MET A 93 -1.20 8.73 11.03
C MET A 93 -0.55 9.31 9.77
N MET A 94 -1.26 9.39 8.65
CA MET A 94 -0.77 10.03 7.42
C MET A 94 -0.37 11.49 7.69
N THR A 95 -1.18 12.22 8.46
CA THR A 95 -0.87 13.60 8.85
C THR A 95 0.37 13.68 9.74
N GLN A 96 0.57 12.77 10.68
CA GLN A 96 1.78 12.73 11.51
C GLN A 96 3.01 12.39 10.65
N HIS A 97 2.90 11.41 9.76
CA HIS A 97 3.97 11.05 8.84
C HIS A 97 4.37 12.23 7.93
N PHE A 98 3.39 12.96 7.38
CA PHE A 98 3.63 14.19 6.62
C PHE A 98 4.41 15.24 7.41
N LYS A 99 4.01 15.51 8.66
CA LYS A 99 4.72 16.45 9.53
C LYS A 99 6.14 16.00 9.83
N TRP A 100 6.31 14.70 10.04
CA TRP A 100 7.63 14.10 10.27
C TRP A 100 8.53 14.22 9.04
N LEU A 101 8.04 13.93 7.83
CA LEU A 101 8.79 14.12 6.60
C LEU A 101 9.27 15.57 6.45
N LYS A 102 8.40 16.56 6.71
CA LYS A 102 8.80 17.97 6.69
C LYS A 102 9.98 18.25 7.64
N LYS A 103 9.86 17.75 8.87
CA LYS A 103 10.90 17.97 9.89
C LYS A 103 12.20 17.24 9.58
N CYS A 104 12.16 16.11 8.92
CA CYS A 104 13.39 15.42 8.51
C CYS A 104 14.26 16.26 7.57
N LYS A 105 13.68 17.13 6.74
CA LYS A 105 14.43 18.04 5.87
C LYS A 105 15.19 19.14 6.61
N ASP A 106 14.79 19.46 7.82
CA ASP A 106 15.45 20.48 8.62
C ASP A 106 16.82 19.98 9.21
N HIS A 107 17.19 18.72 8.91
CA HIS A 107 18.35 18.08 9.52
C HIS A 107 19.24 17.40 8.47
N ASP A 108 20.39 17.96 8.19
CA ASP A 108 21.36 17.49 7.17
C ASP A 108 21.85 16.05 7.40
N TRP A 109 21.86 15.58 8.65
CA TRP A 109 22.26 14.21 8.99
C TRP A 109 21.19 13.16 8.66
N ARG A 110 19.94 13.57 8.40
CA ARG A 110 18.84 12.67 8.02
C ARG A 110 18.89 12.37 6.53
N LYS A 111 19.07 11.09 6.20
CA LYS A 111 18.91 10.62 4.82
C LYS A 111 17.43 10.51 4.46
N PRO A 112 17.07 10.70 3.18
CA PRO A 112 15.73 10.39 2.70
C PRO A 112 15.35 8.94 3.05
N VAL A 113 14.10 8.74 3.47
CA VAL A 113 13.53 7.41 3.73
C VAL A 113 12.71 6.95 2.54
N LYS A 114 12.51 5.64 2.42
CA LYS A 114 11.60 5.10 1.41
C LYS A 114 10.19 5.63 1.64
N SER A 115 9.49 5.90 0.55
CA SER A 115 8.16 6.51 0.60
C SER A 115 7.12 5.61 1.28
N LEU A 116 6.18 6.24 1.95
CA LEU A 116 4.96 5.59 2.44
C LEU A 116 4.01 5.42 1.24
N ASN A 117 3.88 4.19 0.75
CA ASN A 117 3.07 3.88 -0.41
C ASN A 117 1.76 3.23 0.02
N LEU A 118 0.65 3.86 -0.31
CA LEU A 118 -0.71 3.43 0.03
C LEU A 118 -1.45 3.06 -1.25
N ILE A 119 -2.07 1.90 -1.28
CA ILE A 119 -2.96 1.48 -2.35
C ILE A 119 -4.38 1.50 -1.83
N ALA A 120 -5.19 2.42 -2.36
CA ALA A 120 -6.62 2.46 -2.14
C ALA A 120 -7.29 1.54 -3.16
N ALA A 121 -7.71 0.37 -2.70
CA ALA A 121 -8.48 -0.55 -3.54
C ALA A 121 -9.90 -0.02 -3.72
N SER A 122 -10.18 0.53 -4.91
CA SER A 122 -11.42 1.22 -5.23
C SER A 122 -11.60 1.33 -6.75
N THR A 123 -12.18 2.41 -7.22
CA THR A 123 -12.30 2.75 -8.63
C THR A 123 -12.05 4.25 -8.81
N VAL A 124 -11.36 4.62 -9.88
CA VAL A 124 -11.16 6.02 -10.24
C VAL A 124 -12.51 6.73 -10.36
N PHE A 125 -12.65 7.88 -9.70
CA PHE A 125 -13.83 8.75 -9.62
C PHE A 125 -15.01 8.24 -8.77
N GLN A 126 -14.94 7.03 -8.22
CA GLN A 126 -15.99 6.53 -7.30
C GLN A 126 -15.42 5.42 -6.42
N GLN A 127 -15.94 5.28 -5.22
CA GLN A 127 -15.64 4.11 -4.39
C GLN A 127 -16.37 2.88 -4.94
N ASP A 128 -15.66 1.75 -5.05
CA ASP A 128 -16.31 0.48 -5.36
C ASP A 128 -17.20 0.05 -4.20
N HIS A 129 -18.36 -0.53 -4.51
CA HIS A 129 -19.23 -1.10 -3.50
C HIS A 129 -18.59 -2.33 -2.86
N ASN A 130 -18.27 -2.22 -1.58
CA ASN A 130 -17.81 -3.34 -0.75
C ASN A 130 -18.86 -3.72 0.31
N GLY A 131 -19.99 -3.06 0.28
CA GLY A 131 -21.11 -3.21 1.19
C GLY A 131 -21.80 -1.88 1.41
N TYR A 132 -23.06 -1.92 1.85
CA TYR A 132 -23.89 -0.73 2.04
C TYR A 132 -23.25 0.30 3.00
N THR A 133 -22.55 -0.18 4.02
CA THR A 133 -21.94 0.66 5.07
C THR A 133 -20.44 0.94 4.85
N HIS A 134 -19.88 0.52 3.74
CA HIS A 134 -18.44 0.59 3.48
C HIS A 134 -18.09 1.76 2.53
N GLN A 135 -18.77 2.89 2.70
CA GLN A 135 -18.55 4.09 1.91
C GLN A 135 -18.13 5.24 2.83
N ASP A 136 -16.92 5.71 2.69
CA ASP A 136 -16.42 6.91 3.38
C ASP A 136 -15.45 7.65 2.46
N PRO A 137 -15.95 8.61 1.66
CA PRO A 137 -15.10 9.45 0.82
C PRO A 137 -14.28 10.41 1.67
N GLY A 138 -13.16 10.88 1.11
CA GLY A 138 -12.41 11.99 1.72
C GLY A 138 -10.93 11.73 1.91
N VAL A 139 -10.42 10.49 1.88
CA VAL A 139 -8.98 10.23 1.99
C VAL A 139 -8.19 10.92 0.88
N ILE A 140 -8.71 10.91 -0.36
CA ILE A 140 -8.09 11.57 -1.51
C ILE A 140 -8.05 13.09 -1.27
N THR A 141 -9.18 13.69 -0.88
CA THR A 141 -9.28 15.13 -0.58
C THR A 141 -8.32 15.51 0.55
N HIS A 142 -8.34 14.76 1.65
CA HIS A 142 -7.46 15.01 2.79
C HIS A 142 -5.97 15.01 2.40
N LEU A 143 -5.55 14.09 1.55
CA LEU A 143 -4.18 14.03 1.08
C LEU A 143 -3.87 15.09 0.02
N ALA A 144 -4.84 15.42 -0.84
CA ALA A 144 -4.67 16.46 -1.87
C ALA A 144 -4.51 17.88 -1.29
N GLU A 145 -4.96 18.13 -0.07
CA GLU A 145 -4.74 19.38 0.66
C GLU A 145 -3.30 19.56 1.16
N LYS A 146 -2.50 18.50 1.16
CA LYS A 146 -1.10 18.57 1.60
C LYS A 146 -0.20 19.07 0.47
N SER A 147 0.99 19.57 0.84
CA SER A 147 1.99 20.00 -0.14
C SER A 147 2.37 18.86 -1.10
N PRO A 148 2.36 19.10 -2.43
CA PRO A 148 2.77 18.11 -3.43
C PRO A 148 4.26 17.77 -3.37
N GLU A 149 5.03 18.50 -2.60
CA GLU A 149 6.42 18.18 -2.27
C GLU A 149 6.55 16.88 -1.48
N TYR A 150 5.55 16.56 -0.67
CA TYR A 150 5.55 15.38 0.23
C TYR A 150 4.43 14.38 -0.04
N VAL A 151 3.37 14.79 -0.70
CA VAL A 151 2.18 13.95 -0.90
C VAL A 151 1.78 13.97 -2.36
N ARG A 152 1.49 12.78 -2.90
CA ARG A 152 1.02 12.60 -4.28
C ARG A 152 -0.11 11.58 -4.33
N ALA A 153 -1.17 11.93 -5.03
CA ALA A 153 -2.27 11.02 -5.35
C ALA A 153 -2.25 10.68 -6.84
N TYR A 154 -2.44 9.41 -7.15
CA TYR A 154 -2.46 8.88 -8.51
C TYR A 154 -3.78 8.15 -8.73
N LEU A 155 -4.42 8.45 -9.84
CA LEU A 155 -5.70 7.87 -10.24
C LEU A 155 -5.56 7.21 -11.63
N PRO A 156 -4.83 6.09 -11.75
CA PRO A 156 -4.61 5.41 -13.02
C PRO A 156 -5.93 4.89 -13.59
N ALA A 157 -6.16 5.15 -14.88
CA ALA A 157 -7.42 4.84 -15.54
C ALA A 157 -7.55 3.34 -15.90
N ASP A 158 -6.42 2.65 -16.10
CA ASP A 158 -6.34 1.27 -16.54
C ASP A 158 -5.13 0.52 -15.99
N THR A 159 -4.97 -0.74 -16.36
CA THR A 159 -3.88 -1.59 -15.86
C THR A 159 -2.50 -1.10 -16.28
N ASN A 160 -2.33 -0.64 -17.53
CA ASN A 160 -1.02 -0.21 -18.02
C ASN A 160 -0.59 1.09 -17.35
N SER A 161 -1.50 2.05 -17.19
CA SER A 161 -1.23 3.26 -16.42
C SER A 161 -0.96 2.96 -14.94
N LEU A 162 -1.65 1.98 -14.34
CA LEU A 162 -1.36 1.52 -12.97
C LEU A 162 0.05 0.93 -12.85
N LEU A 163 0.48 0.11 -13.82
CA LEU A 163 1.84 -0.47 -13.82
C LEU A 163 2.90 0.62 -13.93
N ALA A 164 2.70 1.61 -14.81
CA ALA A 164 3.60 2.74 -14.96
C ALA A 164 3.70 3.56 -13.68
N VAL A 165 2.56 3.87 -13.05
CA VAL A 165 2.49 4.58 -11.76
C VAL A 165 3.23 3.78 -10.68
N MET A 166 2.95 2.49 -10.53
CA MET A 166 3.59 1.67 -9.50
C MET A 166 5.10 1.55 -9.70
N SER A 167 5.57 1.42 -10.96
CA SER A 167 7.00 1.43 -11.27
C SER A 167 7.69 2.72 -10.82
N LYS A 168 7.01 3.85 -10.92
CA LYS A 168 7.50 5.15 -10.44
C LYS A 168 7.43 5.25 -8.91
N VAL A 169 6.27 4.95 -8.34
CA VAL A 169 5.98 5.09 -6.91
C VAL A 169 6.95 4.31 -6.03
N LEU A 170 7.23 3.06 -6.40
CA LEU A 170 8.13 2.19 -5.62
C LEU A 170 9.61 2.62 -5.65
N LYS A 171 9.98 3.54 -6.54
CA LYS A 171 11.33 4.11 -6.62
C LYS A 171 11.46 5.43 -5.89
N THR A 172 10.36 6.00 -5.40
CA THR A 172 10.37 7.31 -4.73
C THR A 172 10.88 7.21 -3.29
N GLU A 173 11.39 8.33 -2.82
CA GLU A 173 11.82 8.53 -1.44
C GLU A 173 11.18 9.79 -0.88
N HIS A 174 10.99 9.80 0.43
CA HIS A 174 10.55 10.97 1.19
C HIS A 174 9.17 11.51 0.79
N LEU A 175 8.28 10.61 0.36
CA LEU A 175 6.91 10.94 -0.06
C LEU A 175 5.88 10.07 0.65
N ILE A 176 4.64 10.55 0.66
CA ILE A 176 3.43 9.75 0.83
C ILE A 176 2.80 9.64 -0.55
N ASN A 177 2.65 8.44 -1.06
CA ASN A 177 2.00 8.16 -2.33
C ASN A 177 0.68 7.44 -2.07
N LEU A 178 -0.42 7.98 -2.58
CA LEU A 178 -1.70 7.30 -2.65
C LEU A 178 -1.96 6.87 -4.09
N VAL A 179 -2.21 5.60 -4.32
CA VAL A 179 -2.57 5.06 -5.64
C VAL A 179 -3.95 4.42 -5.56
N VAL A 180 -4.90 4.96 -6.30
CA VAL A 180 -6.25 4.40 -6.40
C VAL A 180 -6.24 3.29 -7.45
N ALA A 181 -6.42 2.04 -7.02
CA ALA A 181 -6.39 0.87 -7.90
C ALA A 181 -7.76 0.20 -7.98
N SER A 182 -8.28 -0.02 -9.18
CA SER A 182 -9.59 -0.64 -9.35
C SER A 182 -9.57 -2.13 -8.95
N LYS A 183 -10.61 -2.53 -8.19
CA LYS A 183 -10.91 -3.94 -7.88
C LYS A 183 -11.63 -4.66 -9.02
N HIS A 184 -12.16 -3.92 -9.97
CA HIS A 184 -12.91 -4.45 -11.11
C HIS A 184 -12.11 -4.32 -12.41
N VAL A 185 -12.46 -5.17 -13.36
CA VAL A 185 -11.92 -5.09 -14.73
C VAL A 185 -12.35 -3.75 -15.33
N ARG A 186 -11.39 -3.04 -15.91
CA ARG A 186 -11.60 -1.75 -16.56
C ARG A 186 -11.24 -1.84 -18.04
N PRO A 187 -11.85 -1.01 -18.90
CA PRO A 187 -11.38 -0.85 -20.27
C PRO A 187 -9.90 -0.46 -20.29
N GLN A 188 -9.17 -0.95 -21.26
CA GLN A 188 -7.76 -0.64 -21.45
C GLN A 188 -7.65 0.54 -22.41
N PHE A 189 -7.12 1.66 -21.95
CA PHE A 189 -7.03 2.92 -22.73
C PHE A 189 -5.63 3.16 -23.29
N TYR A 190 -4.59 2.66 -22.62
CA TYR A 190 -3.20 2.89 -22.98
C TYR A 190 -2.53 1.58 -23.36
N SER A 191 -1.63 1.63 -24.36
CA SER A 191 -0.75 0.51 -24.69
C SER A 191 0.29 0.29 -23.57
N ALA A 192 0.97 -0.85 -23.62
CA ALA A 192 2.10 -1.12 -22.74
C ALA A 192 3.43 -0.49 -23.20
N GLU A 193 3.42 0.14 -24.40
CA GLU A 193 4.56 0.81 -25.01
C GLU A 193 4.66 2.28 -24.59
#